data_d2dcc238b472ab2bfc0c34ebca501acd
#
_entry.id   d2dcc238b472ab2bfc0c34ebca501acd
#
_cell.length_a   1.000
_cell.length_b   1.000
_cell.length_c   1.000
_cell.angle_alpha   90.00
_cell.angle_beta   90.00
_cell.angle_gamma   90.00
#
_symmetry.space_group_name_H-M   'P 1'
#
loop_
_entity.id
_entity.type
_entity.pdbx_description
1 polymer ?
#
loop_
_entity_poly.entity_id
_entity_poly.type
_entity_poly.pdbx_seq_one_letter_code
_entity_poly.pdbx_strand_id
1 'polypeptide(L)'
;MDFILTYLNTLIASLAALAGIISIYYLIREMQEQNKVARANARQNVSDSHQEIALKGMTPRMVKIKMKLRNNEDLSPEEDAAYLTYFSIMLRSRENQHYQYSIGMIDAGEWENYQKSFKTLFKSEYHLKLWSFMKDTFNEDFIKIVDGIIDENN
;
A
#
# COMPACT_ATOMS: atom_id res chain seq x y z
N MET A 1 -6.32 60.47 -27.10
CA MET A 1 -6.90 59.16 -27.46
C MET A 1 -6.04 58.02 -26.90
N ASP A 2 -4.72 58.11 -26.96
CA ASP A 2 -3.76 57.08 -26.49
C ASP A 2 -3.80 56.84 -24.97
N PHE A 3 -4.02 57.90 -24.16
CA PHE A 3 -4.11 57.78 -22.69
C PHE A 3 -5.29 56.87 -22.27
N ILE A 4 -6.44 57.03 -22.88
CA ILE A 4 -7.64 56.23 -22.58
C ILE A 4 -7.43 54.76 -22.95
N LEU A 5 -6.82 54.52 -24.12
CA LEU A 5 -6.49 53.15 -24.57
C LEU A 5 -5.47 52.46 -23.65
N THR A 6 -4.46 53.17 -23.20
CA THR A 6 -3.46 52.65 -22.25
C THR A 6 -4.12 52.29 -20.91
N TYR A 7 -5.00 53.17 -20.40
CA TYR A 7 -5.72 52.90 -19.15
C TYR A 7 -6.65 51.69 -19.27
N LEU A 8 -7.35 51.58 -20.39
CA LEU A 8 -8.23 50.45 -20.68
C LEU A 8 -7.47 49.10 -20.75
N ASN A 9 -6.32 49.10 -21.45
CA ASN A 9 -5.47 47.91 -21.53
C ASN A 9 -4.91 47.51 -20.17
N THR A 10 -4.50 48.46 -19.33
CA THR A 10 -4.02 48.18 -17.97
C THR A 10 -5.15 47.58 -17.10
N LEU A 11 -6.35 48.11 -17.22
CA LEU A 11 -7.51 47.60 -16.51
C LEU A 11 -7.83 46.15 -16.92
N ILE A 12 -7.87 45.88 -18.22
CA ILE A 12 -8.11 44.53 -18.77
C ILE A 12 -7.02 43.57 -18.30
N ALA A 13 -5.74 43.96 -18.35
CA ALA A 13 -4.64 43.14 -17.86
C ALA A 13 -4.73 42.85 -16.39
N SER A 14 -5.13 43.84 -15.56
CA SER A 14 -5.34 43.65 -14.11
C SER A 14 -6.50 42.66 -13.81
N LEU A 15 -7.61 42.78 -14.53
CA LEU A 15 -8.75 41.86 -14.38
C LEU A 15 -8.39 40.45 -14.82
N ALA A 16 -7.63 40.31 -15.92
CA ALA A 16 -7.16 38.99 -16.38
C ALA A 16 -6.22 38.35 -15.34
N ALA A 17 -5.31 39.12 -14.73
CA ALA A 17 -4.43 38.65 -13.67
C ALA A 17 -5.22 38.19 -12.43
N LEU A 18 -6.24 38.93 -11.98
CA LEU A 18 -7.10 38.54 -10.89
C LEU A 18 -7.88 37.27 -11.20
N ALA A 19 -8.44 37.16 -12.39
CA ALA A 19 -9.14 35.95 -12.83
C ALA A 19 -8.20 34.72 -12.84
N GLY A 20 -6.95 34.90 -13.25
CA GLY A 20 -5.90 33.86 -13.21
C GLY A 20 -5.61 33.39 -11.78
N ILE A 21 -5.46 34.32 -10.83
CA ILE A 21 -5.23 34.00 -9.42
C ILE A 21 -6.42 33.22 -8.83
N ILE A 22 -7.63 33.66 -9.12
CA ILE A 22 -8.86 32.97 -8.67
C ILE A 22 -8.92 31.57 -9.24
N SER A 23 -8.61 31.40 -10.54
CA SER A 23 -8.59 30.09 -11.18
C SER A 23 -7.56 29.14 -10.55
N ILE A 24 -6.35 29.65 -10.25
CA ILE A 24 -5.32 28.86 -9.55
C ILE A 24 -5.79 28.45 -8.15
N TYR A 25 -6.44 29.36 -7.41
CA TYR A 25 -6.99 29.03 -6.09
C TYR A 25 -8.03 27.90 -6.16
N TYR A 26 -8.96 27.96 -7.12
CA TYR A 26 -9.94 26.90 -7.33
C TYR A 26 -9.28 25.59 -7.74
N LEU A 27 -8.28 25.63 -8.61
CA LEU A 27 -7.53 24.43 -9.02
C LEU A 27 -6.83 23.76 -7.83
N ILE A 28 -6.20 24.53 -6.95
CA ILE A 28 -5.56 24.01 -5.73
C ILE A 28 -6.59 23.34 -4.83
N ARG A 29 -7.75 23.97 -4.64
CA ARG A 29 -8.85 23.41 -3.86
C ARG A 29 -9.34 22.09 -4.44
N GLU A 30 -9.55 22.06 -5.75
CA GLU A 30 -9.98 20.83 -6.46
C GLU A 30 -8.95 19.71 -6.32
N MET A 31 -7.66 20.02 -6.48
CA MET A 31 -6.59 19.03 -6.29
C MET A 31 -6.57 18.49 -4.85
N GLN A 32 -6.81 19.33 -3.85
CA GLN A 32 -6.89 18.87 -2.44
C GLN A 32 -8.05 17.91 -2.22
N GLU A 33 -9.23 18.20 -2.77
CA GLU A 33 -10.38 17.29 -2.68
C GLU A 33 -10.13 15.98 -3.43
N GLN A 34 -9.56 16.02 -4.63
CA GLN A 34 -9.19 14.83 -5.38
C GLN A 34 -8.18 13.97 -4.62
N ASN A 35 -7.19 14.58 -3.95
CA ASN A 35 -6.23 13.87 -3.11
C ASN A 35 -6.89 13.18 -1.91
N LYS A 36 -7.90 13.81 -1.28
CA LYS A 36 -8.67 13.17 -0.20
C LYS A 36 -9.43 11.96 -0.69
N VAL A 37 -10.09 12.07 -1.85
CA VAL A 37 -10.81 10.95 -2.47
C VAL A 37 -9.84 9.82 -2.84
N ALA A 38 -8.69 10.15 -3.42
CA ALA A 38 -7.66 9.16 -3.77
C ALA A 38 -7.17 8.39 -2.53
N ARG A 39 -6.90 9.09 -1.41
CA ARG A 39 -6.52 8.45 -0.13
C ARG A 39 -7.63 7.57 0.45
N ALA A 40 -8.89 8.02 0.38
CA ALA A 40 -10.02 7.22 0.84
C ALA A 40 -10.17 5.93 0.00
N ASN A 41 -10.03 6.02 -1.32
CA ASN A 41 -10.05 4.87 -2.21
C ASN A 41 -8.86 3.92 -1.96
N ALA A 42 -7.67 4.45 -1.70
CA ALA A 42 -6.50 3.64 -1.35
C ALA A 42 -6.76 2.80 -0.09
N ARG A 43 -7.31 3.42 0.97
CA ARG A 43 -7.68 2.72 2.22
C ARG A 43 -8.76 1.68 1.99
N GLN A 44 -9.78 1.99 1.18
CA GLN A 44 -10.83 1.03 0.84
C GLN A 44 -10.24 -0.19 0.12
N ASN A 45 -9.39 0.02 -0.89
CA ASN A 45 -8.74 -1.05 -1.63
C ASN A 45 -7.87 -1.95 -0.73
N VAL A 46 -7.18 -1.36 0.25
CA VAL A 46 -6.42 -2.14 1.25
C VAL A 46 -7.35 -2.95 2.13
N SER A 47 -8.46 -2.38 2.60
CA SER A 47 -9.46 -3.07 3.41
C SER A 47 -10.08 -4.25 2.64
N ASP A 48 -10.46 -4.04 1.40
CA ASP A 48 -11.06 -5.07 0.54
C ASP A 48 -10.07 -6.22 0.28
N SER A 49 -8.81 -5.89 0.00
CA SER A 49 -7.73 -6.88 -0.14
C SER A 49 -7.53 -7.70 1.14
N HIS A 50 -7.58 -7.07 2.31
CA HIS A 50 -7.50 -7.78 3.60
C HIS A 50 -8.68 -8.73 3.81
N GLN A 51 -9.90 -8.30 3.50
CA GLN A 51 -11.09 -9.14 3.62
C GLN A 51 -10.99 -10.35 2.68
N GLU A 52 -10.59 -10.15 1.43
CA GLU A 52 -10.40 -11.23 0.47
C GLU A 52 -9.36 -12.25 0.94
N ILE A 53 -8.21 -11.81 1.42
CA ILE A 53 -7.16 -12.68 1.95
C ILE A 53 -7.65 -13.41 3.20
N ALA A 54 -8.38 -12.74 4.08
CA ALA A 54 -8.96 -13.36 5.26
C ALA A 54 -9.95 -14.47 4.87
N LEU A 55 -10.84 -14.22 3.93
CA LEU A 55 -11.80 -15.23 3.44
C LEU A 55 -11.09 -16.43 2.83
N LYS A 56 -10.07 -16.23 1.99
CA LYS A 56 -9.24 -17.32 1.45
C LYS A 56 -8.53 -18.10 2.56
N GLY A 57 -8.07 -17.41 3.59
CA GLY A 57 -7.39 -18.00 4.75
C GLY A 57 -8.33 -18.74 5.73
N MET A 58 -9.65 -18.54 5.63
CA MET A 58 -10.67 -19.16 6.48
C MET A 58 -11.32 -20.40 5.86
N THR A 59 -10.92 -20.80 4.65
CA THR A 59 -11.42 -22.05 4.05
C THR A 59 -11.05 -23.25 4.95
N PRO A 60 -11.90 -24.30 5.04
CA PRO A 60 -11.61 -25.45 5.88
C PRO A 60 -10.25 -26.10 5.59
N ARG A 61 -9.84 -26.13 4.32
CA ARG A 61 -8.52 -26.61 3.90
C ARG A 61 -7.40 -25.73 4.46
N MET A 62 -7.50 -24.41 4.31
CA MET A 62 -6.45 -23.50 4.78
C MET A 62 -6.37 -23.45 6.31
N VAL A 63 -7.50 -23.57 7.00
CA VAL A 63 -7.51 -23.68 8.46
C VAL A 63 -6.77 -24.93 8.94
N LYS A 64 -6.98 -26.09 8.29
CA LYS A 64 -6.24 -27.33 8.61
C LYS A 64 -4.74 -27.16 8.40
N ILE A 65 -4.33 -26.56 7.28
CA ILE A 65 -2.91 -26.29 6.98
C ILE A 65 -2.29 -25.41 8.07
N LYS A 66 -2.95 -24.30 8.43
CA LYS A 66 -2.48 -23.39 9.48
C LYS A 66 -2.39 -24.08 10.85
N MET A 67 -3.31 -24.99 11.18
CA MET A 67 -3.24 -25.78 12.40
C MET A 67 -2.04 -26.72 12.41
N LYS A 68 -1.76 -27.41 11.31
CA LYS A 68 -0.56 -28.24 11.17
C LYS A 68 0.71 -27.43 11.39
N LEU A 69 0.84 -26.28 10.69
CA LEU A 69 1.99 -25.39 10.87
C LEU A 69 2.15 -24.91 12.30
N ARG A 70 1.05 -24.57 12.98
CA ARG A 70 1.07 -24.17 14.38
C ARG A 70 1.53 -25.28 15.32
N ASN A 71 1.23 -26.52 14.99
CA ASN A 71 1.59 -27.71 15.77
C ASN A 71 2.97 -28.28 15.36
N ASN A 72 3.69 -27.63 14.44
CA ASN A 72 4.92 -28.13 13.81
C ASN A 72 4.75 -29.52 13.13
N GLU A 73 3.57 -29.75 12.56
CA GLU A 73 3.29 -30.94 11.77
C GLU A 73 3.69 -30.72 10.30
N ASP A 74 4.16 -31.80 9.65
CA ASP A 74 4.52 -31.77 8.24
C ASP A 74 3.31 -31.53 7.34
N LEU A 75 3.49 -30.74 6.30
CA LEU A 75 2.52 -30.55 5.22
C LEU A 75 2.73 -31.59 4.11
N SER A 76 1.64 -32.05 3.50
CA SER A 76 1.75 -32.75 2.23
C SER A 76 2.23 -31.80 1.12
N PRO A 77 2.79 -32.31 0.00
CA PRO A 77 3.20 -31.46 -1.12
C PRO A 77 2.09 -30.57 -1.67
N GLU A 78 0.84 -31.05 -1.65
CA GLU A 78 -0.31 -30.24 -2.09
C GLU A 78 -0.71 -29.18 -1.05
N GLU A 79 -0.54 -29.47 0.24
CA GLU A 79 -0.78 -28.51 1.31
C GLU A 79 0.29 -27.41 1.30
N ASP A 80 1.55 -27.80 1.10
CA ASP A 80 2.68 -26.88 0.98
C ASP A 80 2.50 -25.93 -0.21
N ALA A 81 2.17 -26.45 -1.39
CA ALA A 81 1.88 -25.65 -2.58
C ALA A 81 0.70 -24.69 -2.38
N ALA A 82 -0.38 -25.17 -1.72
CA ALA A 82 -1.54 -24.32 -1.41
C ALA A 82 -1.18 -23.20 -0.44
N TYR A 83 -0.38 -23.50 0.58
CA TYR A 83 0.06 -22.50 1.53
C TYR A 83 1.05 -21.50 0.92
N LEU A 84 2.00 -21.95 0.12
CA LEU A 84 2.91 -21.10 -0.64
C LEU A 84 2.14 -20.08 -1.49
N THR A 85 1.10 -20.53 -2.21
CA THR A 85 0.24 -19.64 -3.01
C THR A 85 -0.48 -18.61 -2.12
N TYR A 86 -1.07 -19.03 -1.01
CA TYR A 86 -1.73 -18.15 -0.05
C TYR A 86 -0.76 -17.12 0.54
N PHE A 87 0.43 -17.57 0.93
CA PHE A 87 1.49 -16.72 1.49
C PHE A 87 1.99 -15.69 0.47
N SER A 88 2.17 -16.10 -0.78
CA SER A 88 2.54 -15.20 -1.88
C SER A 88 1.49 -14.09 -2.09
N ILE A 89 0.21 -14.43 -2.14
CA ILE A 89 -0.88 -13.45 -2.28
C ILE A 89 -0.87 -12.46 -1.10
N MET A 90 -0.68 -12.96 0.11
CA MET A 90 -0.60 -12.12 1.30
C MET A 90 0.60 -11.15 1.24
N LEU A 91 1.78 -11.61 0.83
CA LEU A 91 2.96 -10.76 0.67
C LEU A 91 2.80 -9.74 -0.45
N ARG A 92 2.18 -10.10 -1.60
CA ARG A 92 1.87 -9.15 -2.68
C ARG A 92 0.94 -8.03 -2.21
N SER A 93 -0.04 -8.36 -1.37
CA SER A 93 -0.89 -7.33 -0.77
C SER A 93 -0.08 -6.38 0.13
N ARG A 94 0.89 -6.89 0.88
CA ARG A 94 1.78 -6.06 1.72
C ARG A 94 2.74 -5.19 0.90
N GLU A 95 3.28 -5.74 -0.19
CA GLU A 95 4.07 -4.97 -1.15
C GLU A 95 3.27 -3.79 -1.73
N ASN A 96 2.01 -4.02 -2.12
CA ASN A 96 1.12 -2.96 -2.58
C ASN A 96 0.86 -1.90 -1.49
N GLN A 97 0.68 -2.30 -0.24
CA GLN A 97 0.53 -1.36 0.88
C GLN A 97 1.79 -0.51 1.09
N HIS A 98 2.97 -1.13 0.98
CA HIS A 98 4.23 -0.39 1.00
C HIS A 98 4.32 0.63 -0.14
N TYR A 99 3.96 0.23 -1.36
CA TYR A 99 3.91 1.15 -2.49
C TYR A 99 2.96 2.33 -2.23
N GLN A 100 1.76 2.07 -1.72
CA GLN A 100 0.80 3.13 -1.39
C GLN A 100 1.30 4.06 -0.27
N TYR A 101 2.04 3.53 0.69
CA TYR A 101 2.73 4.33 1.70
C TYR A 101 3.82 5.21 1.07
N SER A 102 4.65 4.65 0.19
CA SER A 102 5.76 5.37 -0.45
C SER A 102 5.29 6.57 -1.30
N ILE A 103 4.09 6.50 -1.88
CA ILE A 103 3.48 7.60 -2.64
C ILE A 103 2.55 8.48 -1.79
N GLY A 104 2.53 8.31 -0.46
CA GLY A 104 1.78 9.13 0.48
C GLY A 104 0.26 8.90 0.52
N MET A 105 -0.23 7.78 0.00
CA MET A 105 -1.65 7.41 0.06
C MET A 105 -2.05 6.77 1.39
N ILE A 106 -1.12 6.12 2.07
CA ILE A 106 -1.24 5.55 3.42
C ILE A 106 -0.34 6.37 4.35
N ASP A 107 -0.77 6.66 5.56
CA ASP A 107 0.05 7.38 6.54
C ASP A 107 1.05 6.47 7.26
N ALA A 108 2.06 7.10 7.90
CA ALA A 108 3.15 6.39 8.55
C ALA A 108 2.67 5.51 9.72
N GLY A 109 1.69 5.96 10.50
CA GLY A 109 1.16 5.18 11.62
C GLY A 109 0.40 3.94 11.17
N GLU A 110 -0.32 4.04 10.05
CA GLU A 110 -1.01 2.90 9.45
C GLU A 110 0.00 1.89 8.88
N TRP A 111 1.05 2.35 8.20
CA TRP A 111 2.12 1.50 7.70
C TRP A 111 2.90 0.80 8.83
N GLU A 112 3.20 1.50 9.92
CA GLU A 112 3.85 0.92 11.10
C GLU A 112 3.03 -0.25 11.70
N ASN A 113 1.71 -0.15 11.73
CA ASN A 113 0.85 -1.24 12.19
C ASN A 113 0.94 -2.46 11.28
N TYR A 114 1.07 -2.27 9.97
CA TYR A 114 1.30 -3.38 9.05
C TYR A 114 2.67 -4.04 9.29
N GLN A 115 3.73 -3.26 9.51
CA GLN A 115 5.06 -3.80 9.82
C GLN A 115 5.07 -4.65 11.10
N LYS A 116 4.32 -4.28 12.15
CA LYS A 116 4.19 -5.08 13.38
C LYS A 116 3.67 -6.49 13.10
N SER A 117 2.78 -6.65 12.14
CA SER A 117 2.28 -7.96 11.74
C SER A 117 3.34 -8.85 11.07
N PHE A 118 4.28 -8.25 10.34
CA PHE A 118 5.41 -8.97 9.74
C PHE A 118 6.39 -9.49 10.78
N LYS A 119 6.70 -8.71 11.83
CA LYS A 119 7.58 -9.14 12.92
C LYS A 119 7.12 -10.47 13.54
N THR A 120 5.82 -10.63 13.69
CA THR A 120 5.26 -11.88 14.22
C THR A 120 5.31 -13.02 13.21
N LEU A 121 5.05 -12.73 11.93
CA LEU A 121 5.03 -13.72 10.86
C LEU A 121 6.40 -14.38 10.66
N PHE A 122 7.45 -13.56 10.59
CA PHE A 122 8.82 -14.01 10.31
C PHE A 122 9.58 -14.56 11.54
N LYS A 123 8.89 -14.83 12.65
CA LYS A 123 9.42 -15.68 13.75
C LYS A 123 9.38 -17.18 13.44
N SER A 124 8.67 -17.58 12.39
CA SER A 124 8.53 -18.98 12.01
C SER A 124 9.61 -19.34 10.97
N GLU A 125 10.41 -20.37 11.23
CA GLU A 125 11.40 -20.91 10.30
C GLU A 125 10.79 -21.28 8.94
N TYR A 126 9.57 -21.82 8.95
CA TYR A 126 8.84 -22.14 7.73
C TYR A 126 8.57 -20.89 6.88
N HIS A 127 8.16 -19.77 7.47
CA HIS A 127 7.95 -18.53 6.73
C HIS A 127 9.25 -17.90 6.22
N LEU A 128 10.34 -18.02 6.98
CA LEU A 128 11.68 -17.60 6.53
C LEU A 128 12.13 -18.40 5.31
N LYS A 129 11.90 -19.72 5.30
CA LYS A 129 12.17 -20.58 4.14
C LYS A 129 11.35 -20.17 2.92
N LEU A 130 10.04 -19.92 3.08
CA LEU A 130 9.19 -19.48 1.99
C LEU A 130 9.63 -18.10 1.46
N TRP A 131 9.98 -17.17 2.34
CA TRP A 131 10.50 -15.87 1.93
C TRP A 131 11.79 -15.99 1.12
N SER A 132 12.76 -16.73 1.61
CA SER A 132 14.02 -16.98 0.89
C SER A 132 13.79 -17.57 -0.51
N PHE A 133 12.79 -18.41 -0.68
CA PHE A 133 12.45 -19.02 -1.98
C PHE A 133 11.85 -18.01 -2.98
N MET A 134 11.04 -17.05 -2.50
CA MET A 134 10.25 -16.18 -3.39
C MET A 134 10.69 -14.72 -3.42
N LYS A 135 11.58 -14.27 -2.53
CA LYS A 135 11.87 -12.84 -2.33
C LYS A 135 12.32 -12.13 -3.61
N ASP A 136 13.09 -12.79 -4.49
CA ASP A 136 13.61 -12.19 -5.72
C ASP A 136 12.50 -11.83 -6.74
N THR A 137 11.26 -12.22 -6.47
CA THR A 137 10.10 -11.84 -7.27
C THR A 137 9.45 -10.52 -6.85
N PHE A 138 9.89 -9.93 -5.73
CA PHE A 138 9.34 -8.70 -5.16
C PHE A 138 10.19 -7.47 -5.53
N ASN A 139 9.63 -6.28 -5.29
CA ASN A 139 10.35 -5.02 -5.48
C ASN A 139 11.51 -4.90 -4.46
N GLU A 140 12.66 -4.36 -4.91
CA GLU A 140 13.86 -4.23 -4.08
C GLU A 140 13.64 -3.46 -2.77
N ASP A 141 12.83 -2.39 -2.79
CA ASP A 141 12.58 -1.62 -1.57
C ASP A 141 11.70 -2.39 -0.57
N PHE A 142 10.78 -3.21 -1.07
CA PHE A 142 10.01 -4.11 -0.22
C PHE A 142 10.88 -5.24 0.36
N ILE A 143 11.81 -5.80 -0.44
CA ILE A 143 12.77 -6.79 0.02
C ILE A 143 13.61 -6.24 1.18
N LYS A 144 14.17 -5.03 1.03
CA LYS A 144 14.96 -4.37 2.10
C LYS A 144 14.18 -4.23 3.40
N ILE A 145 12.89 -3.90 3.32
CA ILE A 145 12.02 -3.76 4.50
C ILE A 145 11.82 -5.11 5.18
N VAL A 146 11.48 -6.14 4.40
CA VAL A 146 11.23 -7.47 4.97
C VAL A 146 12.51 -8.07 5.55
N ASP A 147 13.62 -7.99 4.83
CA ASP A 147 14.93 -8.48 5.30
C ASP A 147 15.35 -7.71 6.58
N GLY A 148 15.16 -6.38 6.65
CA GLY A 148 15.41 -5.59 7.87
C GLY A 148 14.55 -6.03 9.07
N ILE A 149 13.28 -6.38 8.85
CA ILE A 149 12.39 -6.91 9.90
C ILE A 149 12.85 -8.30 10.39
N ILE A 150 13.37 -9.12 9.47
CA ILE A 150 13.92 -10.45 9.81
C ILE A 150 15.19 -10.30 10.66
N ASP A 151 16.08 -9.38 10.27
CA ASP A 151 17.32 -9.12 11.00
C ASP A 151 17.06 -8.59 12.42
N GLU A 152 16.01 -7.78 12.62
CA GLU A 152 15.60 -7.31 13.95
C GLU A 152 15.00 -8.42 14.85
N ASN A 153 14.59 -9.54 14.28
CA ASN A 153 14.01 -10.68 15.02
C ASN A 153 15.09 -11.69 15.48
N ASN A 154 16.29 -11.63 14.92
CA ASN A 154 17.44 -12.50 15.22
C ASN A 154 18.34 -11.87 16.27
#